data_d1e923077bd5a892f5b200f3669965ec
#
_entry.id   d1e923077bd5a892f5b200f3669965ec
#
_cell.length_a   1.000
_cell.length_b   1.000
_cell.length_c   1.000
_cell.angle_alpha   90.00
_cell.angle_beta   90.00
_cell.angle_gamma   90.00
#
_symmetry.space_group_name_H-M   'P 1'
#
loop_
_entity.id
_entity.type
_entity.pdbx_description
1 polymer ?
#
loop_
_entity_poly.entity_id
_entity_poly.type
_entity_poly.pdbx_seq_one_letter_code
_entity_poly.pdbx_strand_id
1 'polypeptide(L)'
;MPLQPTPPAPWLRGLTERRCSRRGLLRAALGAAALAPLAACSVPGARKPVPGTAAEIAAAVGDFWTGRKKKGRLSFANYTQYIDTDPGDQSRHPTLEAFTRETGIKVSYDEVIDDSASWFGKIQPEFASGQGIGYDLMVLGGDSYLPKYIELGYLAPLDHSRLPHFARYGGTAFKNSSFVRGNVYTVPWQSGMTGIGYDPAKVGRKITSWQDLLDPKLRGKVGMWNDAVQLGNVALLAVGVDPETSTHADWRKAAAWLREQRDAGLVRSYSTSTYQSSLQRGDIYASLVYSGDVFQANRSGSRLEFVIPEEGGLLWTDNLCIPSTAAHPVDALTYMDYAYRPEVAAKISETVQFVCPVPDAQPVIARDADAADGKRRSLLRSLSTSPLVFPTKADEAKLRHLRVLDETEEKQWNALFEPIYQS
;
A
#
# COMPACT_ATOMS: atom_id res chain seq x y z
N MET A 1 -43.13 -23.70 -25.14
CA MET A 1 -43.76 -22.37 -25.25
C MET A 1 -42.71 -21.35 -24.74
N PRO A 2 -42.08 -20.54 -25.58
CA PRO A 2 -41.11 -19.55 -25.13
C PRO A 2 -41.86 -18.26 -24.76
N LEU A 3 -41.42 -17.69 -23.60
CA LEU A 3 -41.94 -16.42 -23.08
C LEU A 3 -41.43 -15.25 -23.94
N GLN A 4 -42.32 -14.38 -24.36
CA GLN A 4 -42.06 -13.18 -25.11
C GLN A 4 -41.51 -12.07 -24.17
N PRO A 5 -40.58 -11.19 -24.62
CA PRO A 5 -40.08 -10.07 -23.81
C PRO A 5 -41.08 -8.93 -23.74
N THR A 6 -41.23 -8.37 -22.55
CA THR A 6 -42.06 -7.21 -22.24
C THR A 6 -41.47 -5.93 -22.86
N PRO A 7 -42.28 -4.99 -23.41
CA PRO A 7 -41.77 -3.75 -23.99
C PRO A 7 -41.37 -2.70 -22.90
N PRO A 8 -40.37 -1.85 -23.17
CA PRO A 8 -39.91 -0.86 -22.19
C PRO A 8 -40.90 0.31 -22.02
N ALA A 9 -40.88 0.87 -20.82
CA ALA A 9 -41.79 1.88 -20.33
C ALA A 9 -41.74 3.24 -21.11
N PRO A 10 -42.88 3.98 -21.18
CA PRO A 10 -43.05 5.12 -22.11
C PRO A 10 -42.26 6.40 -21.83
N TRP A 11 -41.52 6.50 -20.74
CA TRP A 11 -40.80 7.74 -20.36
C TRP A 11 -39.41 7.89 -20.98
N LEU A 12 -38.94 6.92 -21.75
CA LEU A 12 -37.61 6.92 -22.38
C LEU A 12 -37.57 7.55 -23.78
N ARG A 13 -38.69 8.12 -24.30
CA ARG A 13 -38.78 8.69 -25.66
C ARG A 13 -38.48 10.19 -25.78
N GLY A 14 -37.99 10.86 -24.75
CA GLY A 14 -37.82 12.33 -24.74
C GLY A 14 -36.39 12.87 -24.92
N LEU A 15 -35.34 12.07 -25.05
CA LEU A 15 -33.95 12.53 -24.93
C LEU A 15 -33.09 12.46 -26.20
N THR A 16 -33.63 12.18 -27.37
CA THR A 16 -32.81 11.99 -28.59
C THR A 16 -33.02 12.98 -29.73
N GLU A 17 -33.67 14.13 -29.53
CA GLU A 17 -33.80 15.14 -30.59
C GLU A 17 -33.44 16.56 -30.16
N ARG A 18 -32.14 16.87 -30.00
CA ARG A 18 -31.58 18.20 -30.27
C ARG A 18 -30.20 18.07 -30.90
N ARG A 19 -30.19 18.05 -32.24
CA ARG A 19 -28.96 18.25 -33.05
C ARG A 19 -28.54 19.72 -32.98
N CYS A 20 -27.52 20.04 -32.19
CA CYS A 20 -26.83 21.33 -32.29
C CYS A 20 -25.95 21.34 -33.54
N SER A 21 -26.28 22.18 -34.49
CA SER A 21 -25.52 22.38 -35.75
C SER A 21 -24.23 23.14 -35.45
N ARG A 22 -23.11 22.69 -36.04
CA ARG A 22 -21.76 23.30 -35.92
C ARG A 22 -21.68 24.76 -36.42
N ARG A 23 -22.72 25.32 -37.10
CA ARG A 23 -22.78 26.68 -37.57
C ARG A 23 -23.34 27.70 -36.55
N GLY A 24 -23.92 27.27 -35.44
CA GLY A 24 -24.42 28.15 -34.37
C GLY A 24 -23.34 28.64 -33.40
N LEU A 25 -22.20 27.95 -33.31
CA LEU A 25 -21.10 28.25 -32.39
C LEU A 25 -20.11 29.31 -32.87
N LEU A 26 -20.14 29.69 -34.17
CA LEU A 26 -19.20 30.63 -34.76
C LEU A 26 -19.71 32.10 -34.88
N ARG A 27 -20.91 32.39 -34.41
CA ARG A 27 -21.49 33.76 -34.46
C ARG A 27 -21.57 34.52 -33.12
N ALA A 28 -21.07 33.91 -32.00
CA ALA A 28 -21.06 34.54 -30.69
C ALA A 28 -19.69 35.09 -30.21
N ALA A 29 -18.71 35.16 -31.10
CA ALA A 29 -17.32 35.51 -30.75
C ALA A 29 -16.90 36.92 -31.28
N LEU A 30 -17.77 37.89 -31.40
CA LEU A 30 -17.38 39.27 -31.74
C LEU A 30 -18.28 40.26 -30.92
N GLY A 31 -17.76 40.74 -29.81
CA GLY A 31 -18.32 41.86 -29.11
C GLY A 31 -17.99 41.92 -27.62
N ALA A 32 -17.16 42.89 -27.26
CA ALA A 32 -16.86 43.39 -25.89
C ALA A 32 -15.60 42.89 -25.21
N ALA A 33 -14.47 43.56 -25.55
CA ALA A 33 -13.33 43.67 -24.64
C ALA A 33 -13.69 44.55 -23.47
N ALA A 34 -13.93 43.94 -22.30
CA ALA A 34 -13.94 44.60 -21.00
C ALA A 34 -12.98 43.81 -20.11
N LEU A 35 -11.93 44.49 -19.64
CA LEU A 35 -10.94 44.02 -18.69
C LEU A 35 -11.64 43.68 -17.36
N ALA A 36 -11.91 42.40 -17.15
CA ALA A 36 -12.22 41.86 -15.84
C ALA A 36 -11.05 40.97 -15.42
N PRO A 37 -10.57 40.98 -14.16
CA PRO A 37 -9.56 40.08 -13.70
C PRO A 37 -10.06 38.64 -13.88
N LEU A 38 -9.32 37.83 -14.64
CA LEU A 38 -9.53 36.39 -14.78
C LEU A 38 -9.38 35.78 -13.39
N ALA A 39 -10.47 35.66 -12.64
CA ALA A 39 -10.56 34.66 -11.60
C ALA A 39 -10.31 33.31 -12.32
N ALA A 40 -9.16 32.69 -12.08
CA ALA A 40 -8.81 31.39 -12.62
C ALA A 40 -9.87 30.40 -12.11
N CYS A 41 -10.89 30.11 -12.94
CA CYS A 41 -11.73 28.95 -12.76
C CYS A 41 -10.80 27.76 -12.89
N SER A 42 -10.45 27.15 -11.75
CA SER A 42 -9.71 25.91 -11.74
C SER A 42 -10.52 24.87 -12.49
N VAL A 43 -9.95 24.39 -13.60
CA VAL A 43 -10.50 23.25 -14.35
C VAL A 43 -10.53 22.07 -13.40
N PRO A 44 -11.68 21.41 -13.15
CA PRO A 44 -11.72 20.21 -12.34
C PRO A 44 -10.77 19.16 -12.93
N GLY A 45 -9.80 18.67 -12.14
CA GLY A 45 -8.79 17.70 -12.60
C GLY A 45 -7.47 18.31 -13.08
N ALA A 46 -7.23 19.62 -12.96
CA ALA A 46 -5.91 20.19 -13.16
C ALA A 46 -4.94 19.68 -12.08
N ARG A 47 -3.78 19.12 -12.48
CA ARG A 47 -2.71 18.73 -11.56
C ARG A 47 -2.36 19.91 -10.67
N LYS A 48 -2.43 19.71 -9.35
CA LYS A 48 -1.94 20.72 -8.41
C LYS A 48 -0.42 20.55 -8.29
N PRO A 49 0.36 21.66 -8.28
CA PRO A 49 1.78 21.53 -7.99
C PRO A 49 1.99 20.85 -6.65
N VAL A 50 2.79 19.79 -6.62
CA VAL A 50 3.20 19.15 -5.35
C VAL A 50 4.17 20.11 -4.67
N PRO A 51 3.92 20.53 -3.41
CA PRO A 51 4.83 21.43 -2.70
C PRO A 51 6.23 20.84 -2.61
N GLY A 52 7.22 21.54 -3.16
CA GLY A 52 8.60 21.08 -3.22
C GLY A 52 9.51 21.67 -2.11
N THR A 53 9.11 22.82 -1.55
CA THR A 53 9.86 23.50 -0.50
C THR A 53 9.15 23.44 0.84
N ALA A 54 9.90 23.58 1.92
CA ALA A 54 9.33 23.62 3.28
C ALA A 54 8.31 24.77 3.45
N ALA A 55 8.51 25.91 2.79
CA ALA A 55 7.60 27.03 2.85
C ALA A 55 6.27 26.72 2.12
N GLU A 56 6.34 26.08 0.94
CA GLU A 56 5.14 25.66 0.19
C GLU A 56 4.36 24.60 0.96
N ILE A 57 5.05 23.63 1.58
CA ILE A 57 4.43 22.63 2.44
C ILE A 57 3.72 23.29 3.62
N ALA A 58 4.39 24.21 4.32
CA ALA A 58 3.81 24.93 5.45
C ALA A 58 2.57 25.75 5.04
N ALA A 59 2.61 26.40 3.86
CA ALA A 59 1.46 27.11 3.31
C ALA A 59 0.29 26.17 3.00
N ALA A 60 0.54 25.06 2.32
CA ALA A 60 -0.47 24.06 1.98
C ALA A 60 -1.11 23.44 3.24
N VAL A 61 -0.33 23.15 4.28
CA VAL A 61 -0.82 22.72 5.59
C VAL A 61 -1.70 23.80 6.21
N GLY A 62 -1.21 25.06 6.28
CA GLY A 62 -1.99 26.19 6.81
C GLY A 62 -3.34 26.37 6.10
N ASP A 63 -3.32 26.37 4.78
CA ASP A 63 -4.52 26.54 3.95
C ASP A 63 -5.54 25.41 4.16
N PHE A 64 -5.04 24.15 4.25
CA PHE A 64 -5.94 23.04 4.46
C PHE A 64 -6.53 22.98 5.88
N TRP A 65 -5.70 23.20 6.92
CA TRP A 65 -6.13 22.97 8.31
C TRP A 65 -6.79 24.17 8.99
N THR A 66 -6.66 25.39 8.41
CA THR A 66 -7.27 26.60 8.99
C THR A 66 -8.79 26.47 9.14
N GLY A 67 -9.29 26.70 10.34
CA GLY A 67 -10.72 26.63 10.66
C GLY A 67 -11.32 25.23 10.78
N ARG A 68 -10.57 24.17 10.49
CA ARG A 68 -11.06 22.79 10.66
C ARG A 68 -11.05 22.39 12.13
N LYS A 69 -12.14 21.74 12.55
CA LYS A 69 -12.37 21.34 13.94
C LYS A 69 -12.78 19.87 14.03
N LYS A 70 -12.56 19.27 15.19
CA LYS A 70 -13.07 17.96 15.54
C LYS A 70 -14.60 17.93 15.43
N LYS A 71 -15.15 16.87 14.81
CA LYS A 71 -16.59 16.66 14.59
C LYS A 71 -17.13 15.43 15.32
N GLY A 72 -16.27 14.60 15.87
CA GLY A 72 -16.64 13.40 16.61
C GLY A 72 -17.04 12.21 15.73
N ARG A 73 -16.62 12.18 14.49
CA ARG A 73 -16.88 11.08 13.52
C ARG A 73 -15.68 10.82 12.66
N LEU A 74 -15.48 9.53 12.30
CA LEU A 74 -14.42 9.05 11.42
C LEU A 74 -14.98 7.93 10.56
N SER A 75 -14.90 8.07 9.23
CA SER A 75 -15.14 6.97 8.28
C SER A 75 -13.79 6.48 7.76
N PHE A 76 -13.48 5.21 7.98
CA PHE A 76 -12.17 4.62 7.71
C PHE A 76 -12.27 3.45 6.74
N ALA A 77 -11.65 3.56 5.55
CA ALA A 77 -11.52 2.51 4.54
C ALA A 77 -10.18 1.79 4.68
N ASN A 78 -10.21 0.46 4.73
CA ASN A 78 -9.01 -0.37 4.88
C ASN A 78 -9.07 -1.62 3.99
N TYR A 79 -7.95 -2.34 3.94
CA TYR A 79 -7.87 -3.69 3.40
C TYR A 79 -8.50 -4.71 4.36
N THR A 80 -8.90 -5.86 3.83
CA THR A 80 -9.46 -6.96 4.60
C THR A 80 -8.45 -7.49 5.63
N GLN A 81 -8.91 -7.71 6.87
CA GLN A 81 -8.11 -8.24 7.99
C GLN A 81 -6.83 -7.44 8.31
N TYR A 82 -6.88 -6.14 8.16
CA TYR A 82 -5.70 -5.29 8.26
C TYR A 82 -5.74 -4.35 9.48
N ILE A 83 -6.47 -4.75 10.51
CA ILE A 83 -6.54 -4.13 11.85
C ILE A 83 -6.77 -5.24 12.90
N ASP A 84 -6.65 -4.89 14.19
CA ASP A 84 -6.96 -5.82 15.27
C ASP A 84 -8.44 -6.24 15.27
N THR A 85 -8.67 -7.50 15.61
CA THR A 85 -10.02 -8.07 15.76
C THR A 85 -10.19 -8.74 17.12
N ASP A 86 -11.41 -8.77 17.61
CA ASP A 86 -11.76 -9.54 18.81
C ASP A 86 -11.76 -11.05 18.47
N PRO A 87 -11.07 -11.90 19.23
CA PRO A 87 -11.03 -13.34 18.95
C PRO A 87 -12.39 -14.04 18.97
N GLY A 88 -13.38 -13.49 19.69
CA GLY A 88 -14.74 -14.02 19.80
C GLY A 88 -15.72 -13.44 18.80
N ASP A 89 -15.39 -12.27 18.22
CA ASP A 89 -16.23 -11.58 17.25
C ASP A 89 -15.36 -10.73 16.30
N GLN A 90 -15.08 -11.27 15.14
CA GLN A 90 -14.20 -10.64 14.14
C GLN A 90 -14.76 -9.33 13.54
N SER A 91 -16.04 -9.02 13.77
CA SER A 91 -16.63 -7.73 13.40
C SER A 91 -16.28 -6.59 14.37
N ARG A 92 -15.67 -6.92 15.52
CA ARG A 92 -15.26 -5.96 16.54
C ARG A 92 -13.77 -5.67 16.46
N HIS A 93 -13.45 -4.40 16.61
CA HIS A 93 -12.08 -3.88 16.57
C HIS A 93 -11.74 -3.17 17.89
N PRO A 94 -11.11 -3.89 18.86
CA PRO A 94 -10.88 -3.38 20.21
C PRO A 94 -10.15 -2.04 20.28
N THR A 95 -9.19 -1.78 19.35
CA THR A 95 -8.49 -0.48 19.32
C THR A 95 -9.39 0.66 18.85
N LEU A 96 -10.30 0.44 17.89
CA LEU A 96 -11.29 1.43 17.46
C LEU A 96 -12.32 1.73 18.55
N GLU A 97 -12.75 0.69 19.28
CA GLU A 97 -13.64 0.86 20.44
C GLU A 97 -12.96 1.66 21.55
N ALA A 98 -11.69 1.37 21.84
CA ALA A 98 -10.89 2.10 22.82
C ALA A 98 -10.70 3.57 22.39
N PHE A 99 -10.37 3.81 21.13
CA PHE A 99 -10.29 5.14 20.55
C PHE A 99 -11.59 5.93 20.72
N THR A 100 -12.73 5.30 20.42
CA THR A 100 -14.05 5.93 20.59
C THR A 100 -14.34 6.28 22.05
N ARG A 101 -14.03 5.37 22.99
CA ARG A 101 -14.23 5.62 24.43
C ARG A 101 -13.36 6.78 24.94
N GLU A 102 -12.13 6.87 24.46
CA GLU A 102 -11.16 7.87 24.93
C GLU A 102 -11.44 9.25 24.32
N THR A 103 -11.73 9.30 23.03
CA THR A 103 -11.79 10.55 22.28
C THR A 103 -13.20 11.08 22.06
N GLY A 104 -14.22 10.21 22.20
CA GLY A 104 -15.61 10.51 21.82
C GLY A 104 -15.84 10.49 20.29
N ILE A 105 -14.83 10.14 19.48
CA ILE A 105 -14.97 10.03 18.03
C ILE A 105 -15.56 8.67 17.68
N LYS A 106 -16.73 8.65 17.08
CA LYS A 106 -17.37 7.43 16.57
C LYS A 106 -16.75 7.02 15.26
N VAL A 107 -16.31 5.77 15.14
CA VAL A 107 -15.66 5.23 13.95
C VAL A 107 -16.64 4.34 13.18
N SER A 108 -16.80 4.60 11.86
CA SER A 108 -17.32 3.66 10.88
C SER A 108 -16.10 3.06 10.17
N TYR A 109 -15.94 1.75 10.22
CA TYR A 109 -14.80 1.05 9.66
C TYR A 109 -15.27 0.07 8.60
N ASP A 110 -14.68 0.13 7.41
CA ASP A 110 -15.08 -0.68 6.28
C ASP A 110 -13.85 -1.32 5.61
N GLU A 111 -13.88 -2.63 5.43
CA GLU A 111 -12.92 -3.41 4.66
C GLU A 111 -13.37 -3.43 3.18
N VAL A 112 -12.98 -2.42 2.42
CA VAL A 112 -13.50 -2.15 1.06
C VAL A 112 -12.41 -1.98 0.01
N ILE A 113 -11.16 -2.13 0.41
CA ILE A 113 -10.01 -2.01 -0.47
C ILE A 113 -9.50 -3.42 -0.76
N ASP A 114 -9.68 -3.89 -2.00
CA ASP A 114 -9.15 -5.18 -2.45
C ASP A 114 -7.74 -5.05 -3.00
N ASP A 115 -7.54 -4.07 -3.90
CA ASP A 115 -6.24 -3.73 -4.49
C ASP A 115 -6.19 -2.24 -4.85
N SER A 116 -4.96 -1.71 -5.02
CA SER A 116 -4.72 -0.28 -5.28
C SER A 116 -5.32 0.21 -6.59
N ALA A 117 -5.29 -0.60 -7.65
CA ALA A 117 -5.77 -0.22 -8.98
C ALA A 117 -7.29 -0.09 -9.01
N SER A 118 -7.98 -1.12 -8.52
CA SER A 118 -9.44 -1.16 -8.43
C SER A 118 -9.97 -0.06 -7.51
N TRP A 119 -9.30 0.15 -6.38
CA TRP A 119 -9.67 1.22 -5.45
C TRP A 119 -9.49 2.61 -6.07
N PHE A 120 -8.34 2.87 -6.70
CA PHE A 120 -8.11 4.13 -7.41
C PHE A 120 -9.18 4.38 -8.47
N GLY A 121 -9.45 3.39 -9.33
CA GLY A 121 -10.46 3.49 -10.38
C GLY A 121 -11.87 3.77 -9.84
N LYS A 122 -12.21 3.21 -8.68
CA LYS A 122 -13.50 3.39 -8.02
C LYS A 122 -13.72 4.81 -7.49
N ILE A 123 -12.69 5.44 -6.88
CA ILE A 123 -12.85 6.73 -6.18
C ILE A 123 -12.35 7.94 -6.97
N GLN A 124 -11.58 7.72 -8.05
CA GLN A 124 -11.01 8.77 -8.87
C GLN A 124 -12.07 9.71 -9.48
N PRO A 125 -13.25 9.24 -9.98
CA PRO A 125 -14.29 10.13 -10.52
C PRO A 125 -14.82 11.14 -9.50
N GLU A 126 -15.01 10.74 -8.24
CA GLU A 126 -15.47 11.60 -7.15
C GLU A 126 -14.42 12.67 -6.84
N PHE A 127 -13.15 12.28 -6.72
CA PHE A 127 -12.06 13.23 -6.55
C PHE A 127 -11.94 14.23 -7.71
N ALA A 128 -12.05 13.75 -8.95
CA ALA A 128 -11.97 14.60 -10.14
C ALA A 128 -13.11 15.62 -10.20
N SER A 129 -14.29 15.29 -9.66
CA SER A 129 -15.43 16.20 -9.55
C SER A 129 -15.40 17.07 -8.29
N GLY A 130 -14.39 16.90 -7.42
CA GLY A 130 -14.28 17.60 -6.13
C GLY A 130 -15.27 17.12 -5.08
N GLN A 131 -15.87 15.95 -5.27
CA GLN A 131 -16.81 15.35 -4.33
C GLN A 131 -16.10 14.53 -3.26
N GLY A 132 -16.74 14.36 -2.11
CA GLY A 132 -16.27 13.48 -1.05
C GLY A 132 -16.44 12.00 -1.44
N ILE A 133 -15.42 11.20 -1.18
CA ILE A 133 -15.44 9.76 -1.44
C ILE A 133 -16.16 8.94 -0.34
N GLY A 134 -16.73 9.60 0.68
CA GLY A 134 -17.42 8.96 1.80
C GLY A 134 -16.50 8.53 2.95
N TYR A 135 -15.17 8.63 2.79
CA TYR A 135 -14.18 8.28 3.80
C TYR A 135 -13.33 9.48 4.21
N ASP A 136 -12.94 9.50 5.48
CA ASP A 136 -12.08 10.53 6.08
C ASP A 136 -10.63 10.03 6.20
N LEU A 137 -10.45 8.70 6.26
CA LEU A 137 -9.17 8.03 6.36
C LEU A 137 -9.19 6.80 5.46
N MET A 138 -8.07 6.54 4.78
CA MET A 138 -7.90 5.34 3.97
C MET A 138 -6.47 4.82 4.08
N VAL A 139 -6.30 3.50 3.92
CA VAL A 139 -4.99 2.88 3.77
C VAL A 139 -4.65 2.80 2.29
N LEU A 140 -3.47 3.27 1.91
CA LEU A 140 -2.97 3.18 0.54
C LEU A 140 -1.62 2.48 0.51
N GLY A 141 -1.46 1.53 -0.40
CA GLY A 141 -0.16 0.91 -0.68
C GLY A 141 0.87 1.94 -1.13
N GLY A 142 2.12 1.76 -0.69
CA GLY A 142 3.26 2.54 -1.16
C GLY A 142 3.72 2.12 -2.54
N ASP A 143 2.78 1.87 -3.44
CA ASP A 143 2.98 1.45 -4.83
C ASP A 143 2.87 2.63 -5.82
N SER A 144 2.72 2.33 -7.11
CA SER A 144 2.59 3.32 -8.18
C SER A 144 1.37 4.25 -8.06
N TYR A 145 0.37 3.90 -7.25
CA TYR A 145 -0.85 4.70 -7.12
C TYR A 145 -0.72 5.82 -6.09
N LEU A 146 0.05 5.65 -5.02
CA LEU A 146 0.27 6.70 -4.02
C LEU A 146 0.85 7.99 -4.63
N PRO A 147 1.87 7.95 -5.49
CA PRO A 147 2.33 9.13 -6.22
C PRO A 147 1.24 9.79 -7.05
N LYS A 148 0.38 9.01 -7.73
CA LYS A 148 -0.75 9.53 -8.52
C LYS A 148 -1.76 10.29 -7.66
N TYR A 149 -2.10 9.78 -6.46
CA TYR A 149 -2.95 10.50 -5.52
C TYR A 149 -2.35 11.85 -5.11
N ILE A 150 -1.03 11.90 -4.90
CA ILE A 150 -0.31 13.13 -4.51
C ILE A 150 -0.30 14.13 -5.67
N GLU A 151 0.11 13.72 -6.86
CA GLU A 151 0.19 14.56 -8.05
C GLU A 151 -1.17 15.16 -8.45
N LEU A 152 -2.24 14.39 -8.29
CA LEU A 152 -3.60 14.84 -8.58
C LEU A 152 -4.19 15.71 -7.44
N GLY A 153 -3.49 15.87 -6.32
CA GLY A 153 -3.94 16.65 -5.18
C GLY A 153 -5.13 16.03 -4.44
N TYR A 154 -5.22 14.71 -4.45
CA TYR A 154 -6.30 13.96 -3.81
C TYR A 154 -6.07 13.71 -2.32
N LEU A 155 -4.87 13.98 -1.81
CA LEU A 155 -4.52 13.83 -0.40
C LEU A 155 -4.38 15.18 0.30
N ALA A 156 -4.75 15.22 1.57
CA ALA A 156 -4.53 16.34 2.46
C ALA A 156 -3.09 16.36 2.97
N PRO A 157 -2.39 17.49 2.94
CA PRO A 157 -1.09 17.63 3.60
C PRO A 157 -1.28 17.53 5.12
N LEU A 158 -0.44 16.75 5.81
CA LEU A 158 -0.60 16.48 7.23
C LEU A 158 0.00 17.57 8.11
N ASP A 159 -0.73 17.94 9.17
CA ASP A 159 -0.22 18.82 10.23
C ASP A 159 0.57 18.00 11.26
N HIS A 160 1.87 17.87 11.04
CA HIS A 160 2.76 17.08 11.91
C HIS A 160 2.83 17.59 13.36
N SER A 161 2.44 18.83 13.63
CA SER A 161 2.37 19.35 15.00
C SER A 161 1.30 18.65 15.84
N ARG A 162 0.35 17.99 15.17
CA ARG A 162 -0.73 17.22 15.78
C ARG A 162 -0.47 15.71 15.79
N LEU A 163 0.75 15.28 15.44
CA LEU A 163 1.18 13.89 15.41
C LEU A 163 2.35 13.60 16.38
N PRO A 164 2.22 13.95 17.68
CA PRO A 164 3.31 13.78 18.64
C PRO A 164 3.71 12.31 18.88
N HIS A 165 2.75 11.37 18.81
CA HIS A 165 3.08 9.95 18.97
C HIS A 165 3.80 9.41 17.73
N PHE A 166 3.39 9.78 16.51
CA PHE A 166 4.14 9.46 15.30
C PHE A 166 5.57 10.03 15.37
N ALA A 167 5.70 11.31 15.75
CA ALA A 167 7.01 11.94 15.89
C ALA A 167 7.93 11.22 16.90
N ARG A 168 7.37 10.74 18.00
CA ARG A 168 8.11 10.07 19.07
C ARG A 168 8.39 8.60 18.77
N TYR A 169 7.38 7.83 18.38
CA TYR A 169 7.41 6.38 18.35
C TYR A 169 7.55 5.77 16.95
N GLY A 170 7.35 6.55 15.88
CA GLY A 170 7.58 6.06 14.53
C GLY A 170 9.04 5.65 14.33
N GLY A 171 9.27 4.46 13.79
CA GLY A 171 10.61 3.95 13.47
C GLY A 171 11.31 4.83 12.44
N THR A 172 12.64 4.91 12.50
CA THR A 172 13.45 5.81 11.64
C THR A 172 13.27 5.46 10.17
N ALA A 173 13.19 4.18 9.82
CA ALA A 173 12.99 3.71 8.45
C ALA A 173 11.65 4.19 7.85
N PHE A 174 10.67 4.55 8.68
CA PHE A 174 9.32 4.94 8.27
C PHE A 174 9.08 6.45 8.27
N LYS A 175 9.99 7.26 8.83
CA LYS A 175 9.86 8.73 8.92
C LYS A 175 10.30 9.48 7.67
N ASN A 176 10.96 8.81 6.74
CA ASN A 176 11.48 9.41 5.51
C ASN A 176 11.34 8.40 4.36
N SER A 177 10.10 7.97 4.09
CA SER A 177 9.86 7.11 2.93
C SER A 177 10.25 7.84 1.65
N SER A 178 10.82 7.12 0.68
CA SER A 178 11.22 7.66 -0.62
C SER A 178 10.06 8.27 -1.41
N PHE A 179 8.83 7.79 -1.17
CA PHE A 179 7.63 8.25 -1.88
C PHE A 179 7.20 9.66 -1.49
N VAL A 180 7.45 10.07 -0.24
CA VAL A 180 7.03 11.38 0.26
C VAL A 180 8.03 11.87 1.28
N ARG A 181 8.99 12.70 0.84
CA ARG A 181 9.95 13.32 1.77
C ARG A 181 9.21 13.98 2.93
N GLY A 182 9.57 13.58 4.18
CA GLY A 182 9.00 14.14 5.40
C GLY A 182 7.55 13.71 5.68
N ASN A 183 7.03 12.66 5.03
CA ASN A 183 5.67 12.15 5.27
C ASN A 183 4.58 13.23 5.16
N VAL A 184 4.70 14.14 4.18
CA VAL A 184 3.79 15.31 4.03
C VAL A 184 2.33 14.87 3.91
N TYR A 185 2.05 13.73 3.27
CA TYR A 185 0.70 13.24 2.99
C TYR A 185 0.36 11.92 3.66
N THR A 186 1.33 11.28 4.30
CA THR A 186 1.22 9.88 4.75
C THR A 186 1.74 9.68 6.16
N VAL A 187 1.13 8.75 6.88
CA VAL A 187 1.70 8.14 8.07
C VAL A 187 1.71 6.63 7.84
N PRO A 188 2.85 5.93 7.95
CA PRO A 188 2.93 4.50 7.75
C PRO A 188 1.93 3.74 8.63
N TRP A 189 1.23 2.77 8.04
CA TRP A 189 0.25 1.95 8.75
C TRP A 189 0.83 0.60 9.13
N GLN A 190 1.25 -0.16 8.14
CA GLN A 190 1.97 -1.41 8.26
C GLN A 190 3.04 -1.47 7.18
N SER A 191 3.99 -2.35 7.33
CA SER A 191 5.07 -2.53 6.36
C SER A 191 5.43 -4.01 6.25
N GLY A 192 6.21 -4.37 5.26
CA GLY A 192 6.72 -5.73 5.15
C GLY A 192 7.96 -5.78 4.28
N MET A 193 8.66 -6.88 4.44
CA MET A 193 9.84 -7.17 3.64
C MET A 193 9.48 -8.15 2.54
N THR A 194 9.92 -7.87 1.32
CA THR A 194 9.91 -8.83 0.22
C THR A 194 11.29 -9.47 0.12
N GLY A 195 11.32 -10.79 0.17
CA GLY A 195 12.53 -11.59 0.11
C GLY A 195 12.26 -12.99 -0.47
N ILE A 196 13.12 -13.93 -0.16
CA ILE A 196 12.96 -15.34 -0.56
C ILE A 196 12.43 -16.12 0.64
N GLY A 197 11.27 -16.79 0.46
CA GLY A 197 10.81 -17.83 1.37
C GLY A 197 11.06 -19.21 0.78
N TYR A 198 11.55 -20.13 1.58
CA TYR A 198 11.86 -21.47 1.08
C TYR A 198 11.70 -22.55 2.15
N ASP A 199 11.53 -23.79 1.71
CA ASP A 199 11.54 -24.99 2.55
C ASP A 199 12.99 -25.55 2.57
N PRO A 200 13.73 -25.40 3.68
CA PRO A 200 15.13 -25.81 3.74
C PRO A 200 15.31 -27.32 3.56
N ALA A 201 14.32 -28.14 3.95
CA ALA A 201 14.39 -29.59 3.79
C ALA A 201 14.27 -30.02 2.31
N LYS A 202 13.52 -29.27 1.51
CA LYS A 202 13.32 -29.55 0.09
C LYS A 202 14.40 -28.95 -0.80
N VAL A 203 14.86 -27.75 -0.47
CA VAL A 203 15.99 -27.12 -1.16
C VAL A 203 17.31 -27.86 -0.85
N GLY A 204 17.45 -28.38 0.35
CA GLY A 204 18.64 -29.19 0.77
C GLY A 204 19.90 -28.37 1.04
N ARG A 205 19.80 -27.02 0.97
CA ARG A 205 20.89 -26.08 1.27
C ARG A 205 20.32 -24.75 1.73
N LYS A 206 21.16 -23.91 2.28
CA LYS A 206 20.80 -22.52 2.60
C LYS A 206 20.70 -21.69 1.33
N ILE A 207 19.69 -20.84 1.25
CA ILE A 207 19.56 -19.79 0.24
C ILE A 207 20.08 -18.48 0.85
N THR A 208 20.90 -17.73 0.11
CA THR A 208 21.46 -16.44 0.56
C THR A 208 21.42 -15.34 -0.50
N SER A 209 21.12 -15.70 -1.74
CA SER A 209 21.19 -14.81 -2.89
C SER A 209 19.96 -15.00 -3.79
N TRP A 210 19.56 -13.95 -4.52
CA TRP A 210 18.59 -14.08 -5.61
C TRP A 210 19.08 -15.03 -6.70
N GLN A 211 20.41 -15.14 -6.89
CA GLN A 211 21.01 -16.05 -7.86
C GLN A 211 20.76 -17.52 -7.52
N ASP A 212 20.50 -17.84 -6.26
CA ASP A 212 20.14 -19.20 -5.85
C ASP A 212 18.84 -19.70 -6.51
N LEU A 213 17.96 -18.78 -6.95
CA LEU A 213 16.75 -19.14 -7.68
C LEU A 213 17.02 -19.53 -9.14
N LEU A 214 18.27 -19.40 -9.63
CA LEU A 214 18.72 -19.91 -10.92
C LEU A 214 19.31 -21.34 -10.83
N ASP A 215 19.34 -21.97 -9.64
CA ASP A 215 19.85 -23.32 -9.48
C ASP A 215 19.03 -24.34 -10.31
N PRO A 216 19.63 -25.07 -11.26
CA PRO A 216 18.92 -26.07 -12.05
C PRO A 216 18.21 -27.16 -11.24
N LYS A 217 18.62 -27.38 -9.99
CA LYS A 217 17.95 -28.30 -9.06
C LYS A 217 16.57 -27.86 -8.66
N LEU A 218 16.27 -26.56 -8.83
CA LEU A 218 14.96 -25.96 -8.57
C LEU A 218 14.05 -25.91 -9.80
N ARG A 219 14.37 -26.65 -10.89
CA ARG A 219 13.54 -26.69 -12.10
C ARG A 219 12.09 -27.04 -11.77
N GLY A 220 11.14 -26.13 -12.13
CA GLY A 220 9.71 -26.25 -11.84
C GLY A 220 9.37 -26.19 -10.35
N LYS A 221 10.25 -25.62 -9.52
CA LYS A 221 10.09 -25.53 -8.07
C LYS A 221 10.21 -24.11 -7.51
N VAL A 222 10.36 -23.11 -8.36
CA VAL A 222 10.39 -21.70 -7.98
C VAL A 222 9.00 -21.09 -8.22
N GLY A 223 8.53 -20.30 -7.27
CA GLY A 223 7.35 -19.42 -7.40
C GLY A 223 7.79 -17.97 -7.58
N MET A 224 7.22 -17.28 -8.56
CA MET A 224 7.41 -15.85 -8.75
C MET A 224 6.06 -15.14 -8.78
N TRP A 225 6.04 -13.81 -8.76
CA TRP A 225 4.78 -13.06 -8.75
C TRP A 225 4.40 -12.53 -10.13
N ASN A 226 3.11 -12.44 -10.38
CA ASN A 226 2.51 -11.81 -11.58
C ASN A 226 2.22 -10.32 -11.32
N ASP A 227 3.18 -9.63 -10.73
CA ASP A 227 3.15 -8.21 -10.42
C ASP A 227 4.42 -7.56 -10.99
N ALA A 228 4.27 -6.74 -12.03
CA ALA A 228 5.39 -6.13 -12.74
C ALA A 228 6.23 -5.23 -11.82
N VAL A 229 5.61 -4.52 -10.87
CA VAL A 229 6.31 -3.61 -9.96
C VAL A 229 7.21 -4.40 -9.02
N GLN A 230 6.67 -5.38 -8.31
CA GLN A 230 7.45 -6.20 -7.38
C GLN A 230 8.51 -7.03 -8.11
N LEU A 231 8.10 -7.69 -9.21
CA LEU A 231 8.97 -8.56 -9.98
C LEU A 231 10.18 -7.80 -10.57
N GLY A 232 9.95 -6.63 -11.14
CA GLY A 232 11.00 -5.82 -11.73
C GLY A 232 11.97 -5.24 -10.70
N ASN A 233 11.46 -4.79 -9.55
CA ASN A 233 12.32 -4.27 -8.46
C ASN A 233 13.18 -5.37 -7.84
N VAL A 234 12.63 -6.57 -7.63
CA VAL A 234 13.42 -7.74 -7.18
C VAL A 234 14.48 -8.13 -8.21
N ALA A 235 14.14 -8.11 -9.49
CA ALA A 235 15.11 -8.44 -10.54
C ALA A 235 16.25 -7.39 -10.64
N LEU A 236 15.98 -6.12 -10.34
CA LEU A 236 17.03 -5.11 -10.22
C LEU A 236 18.00 -5.45 -9.09
N LEU A 237 17.49 -5.80 -7.91
CA LEU A 237 18.33 -6.27 -6.81
C LEU A 237 19.15 -7.48 -7.22
N ALA A 238 18.52 -8.46 -7.87
CA ALA A 238 19.19 -9.68 -8.33
C ALA A 238 20.38 -9.39 -9.26
N VAL A 239 20.34 -8.32 -10.04
CA VAL A 239 21.46 -7.91 -10.90
C VAL A 239 22.38 -6.85 -10.24
N GLY A 240 22.25 -6.65 -8.91
CA GLY A 240 23.10 -5.76 -8.13
C GLY A 240 22.81 -4.27 -8.31
N VAL A 241 21.60 -3.91 -8.70
CA VAL A 241 21.19 -2.51 -8.95
C VAL A 241 20.18 -2.07 -7.89
N ASP A 242 20.42 -0.89 -7.31
CA ASP A 242 19.45 -0.25 -6.41
C ASP A 242 18.24 0.24 -7.24
N PRO A 243 17.01 -0.21 -6.91
CA PRO A 243 15.81 0.15 -7.65
C PRO A 243 15.59 1.66 -7.79
N GLU A 244 15.80 2.45 -6.72
CA GLU A 244 15.53 3.90 -6.72
C GLU A 244 16.38 4.66 -7.74
N THR A 245 17.62 4.21 -7.99
CA THR A 245 18.57 4.87 -8.89
C THR A 245 18.70 4.19 -10.25
N SER A 246 17.92 3.14 -10.50
CA SER A 246 18.02 2.31 -11.71
C SER A 246 17.69 3.08 -12.99
N THR A 247 18.34 2.69 -14.08
CA THR A 247 18.15 3.25 -15.43
C THR A 247 17.41 2.26 -16.33
N HIS A 248 16.90 2.74 -17.49
CA HIS A 248 16.31 1.85 -18.51
C HIS A 248 17.27 0.74 -18.99
N ALA A 249 18.58 0.97 -18.95
CA ALA A 249 19.57 -0.06 -19.28
C ALA A 249 19.58 -1.16 -18.22
N ASP A 250 19.43 -0.80 -16.96
CA ASP A 250 19.39 -1.73 -15.83
C ASP A 250 18.07 -2.52 -15.84
N TRP A 251 16.95 -1.88 -16.22
CA TRP A 251 15.67 -2.57 -16.38
C TRP A 251 15.76 -3.71 -17.42
N ARG A 252 16.46 -3.48 -18.53
CA ARG A 252 16.70 -4.53 -19.54
C ARG A 252 17.55 -5.69 -19.01
N LYS A 253 18.56 -5.42 -18.17
CA LYS A 253 19.36 -6.46 -17.51
C LYS A 253 18.50 -7.26 -16.54
N ALA A 254 17.69 -6.57 -15.72
CA ALA A 254 16.77 -7.21 -14.79
C ALA A 254 15.76 -8.12 -15.51
N ALA A 255 15.17 -7.62 -16.61
CA ALA A 255 14.26 -8.43 -17.43
C ALA A 255 14.96 -9.62 -18.10
N ALA A 256 16.24 -9.50 -18.47
CA ALA A 256 17.02 -10.60 -19.02
C ALA A 256 17.22 -11.71 -17.96
N TRP A 257 17.54 -11.36 -16.71
CA TRP A 257 17.65 -12.30 -15.60
C TRP A 257 16.34 -13.08 -15.36
N LEU A 258 15.19 -12.41 -15.40
CA LEU A 258 13.89 -13.07 -15.26
C LEU A 258 13.58 -14.00 -16.43
N ARG A 259 13.94 -13.60 -17.67
CA ARG A 259 13.77 -14.46 -18.86
C ARG A 259 14.64 -15.70 -18.77
N GLU A 260 15.90 -15.58 -18.34
CA GLU A 260 16.78 -16.70 -18.09
C GLU A 260 16.14 -17.71 -17.13
N GLN A 261 15.60 -17.26 -16.02
CA GLN A 261 14.91 -18.09 -15.03
C GLN A 261 13.69 -18.80 -15.64
N ARG A 262 12.87 -18.09 -16.38
CA ARG A 262 11.70 -18.64 -17.07
C ARG A 262 12.10 -19.65 -18.14
N ASP A 263 13.00 -19.28 -19.03
CA ASP A 263 13.40 -20.10 -20.19
C ASP A 263 14.16 -21.36 -19.77
N ALA A 264 14.85 -21.32 -18.64
CA ALA A 264 15.41 -22.51 -18.00
C ALA A 264 14.35 -23.41 -17.36
N GLY A 265 13.06 -23.01 -17.36
CA GLY A 265 11.95 -23.78 -16.77
C GLY A 265 12.04 -23.92 -15.25
N LEU A 266 12.64 -22.95 -14.56
CA LEU A 266 12.79 -22.95 -13.11
C LEU A 266 11.49 -22.54 -12.42
N VAL A 267 10.78 -21.57 -12.99
CA VAL A 267 9.51 -21.07 -12.45
C VAL A 267 8.38 -22.05 -12.75
N ARG A 268 7.69 -22.48 -11.71
CA ARG A 268 6.47 -23.29 -11.82
C ARG A 268 5.24 -22.44 -12.13
N SER A 269 5.12 -21.30 -11.48
CA SER A 269 3.97 -20.41 -11.61
C SER A 269 4.33 -18.97 -11.22
N TYR A 270 3.63 -18.05 -11.85
CA TYR A 270 3.60 -16.64 -11.47
C TYR A 270 2.25 -16.35 -10.78
N SER A 271 2.27 -16.01 -9.49
CA SER A 271 1.05 -15.73 -8.72
C SER A 271 1.35 -15.01 -7.43
N THR A 272 0.64 -13.92 -7.17
CA THR A 272 0.67 -13.17 -5.91
C THR A 272 -0.26 -13.76 -4.84
N SER A 273 -1.19 -14.65 -5.21
CA SER A 273 -2.21 -15.16 -4.30
C SER A 273 -2.02 -16.61 -3.86
N THR A 274 -1.32 -17.44 -4.67
CA THR A 274 -1.24 -18.90 -4.42
C THR A 274 0.14 -19.38 -3.97
N TYR A 275 1.16 -18.53 -3.99
CA TYR A 275 2.55 -18.94 -3.66
C TYR A 275 2.68 -19.50 -2.23
N GLN A 276 2.00 -18.88 -1.25
CA GLN A 276 2.04 -19.33 0.14
C GLN A 276 1.51 -20.76 0.29
N SER A 277 0.33 -21.05 -0.25
CA SER A 277 -0.25 -22.39 -0.20
C SER A 277 0.59 -23.41 -0.99
N SER A 278 1.22 -22.99 -2.10
CA SER A 278 2.08 -23.84 -2.91
C SER A 278 3.39 -24.19 -2.19
N LEU A 279 3.98 -23.27 -1.44
CA LEU A 279 5.11 -23.54 -0.54
C LEU A 279 4.72 -24.52 0.56
N GLN A 280 3.58 -24.29 1.23
CA GLN A 280 3.11 -25.14 2.32
C GLN A 280 2.84 -26.58 1.85
N ARG A 281 2.26 -26.78 0.67
CA ARG A 281 2.05 -28.12 0.09
C ARG A 281 3.33 -28.74 -0.49
N GLY A 282 4.35 -27.90 -0.79
CA GLY A 282 5.57 -28.32 -1.44
C GLY A 282 5.46 -28.49 -2.95
N ASP A 283 4.52 -27.84 -3.55
CA ASP A 283 4.42 -27.71 -5.00
C ASP A 283 5.63 -26.93 -5.55
N ILE A 284 6.03 -25.89 -4.83
CA ILE A 284 7.26 -25.11 -5.01
C ILE A 284 8.14 -25.22 -3.75
N TYR A 285 9.45 -25.02 -3.90
CA TYR A 285 10.45 -25.14 -2.83
C TYR A 285 10.99 -23.79 -2.38
N ALA A 286 11.00 -22.81 -3.26
CA ALA A 286 11.39 -21.44 -2.98
C ALA A 286 10.47 -20.47 -3.75
N SER A 287 10.26 -19.30 -3.20
CA SER A 287 9.42 -18.27 -3.83
C SER A 287 9.80 -16.87 -3.37
N LEU A 288 9.44 -15.91 -4.19
CA LEU A 288 9.24 -14.53 -3.76
C LEU A 288 8.10 -14.51 -2.73
N VAL A 289 8.34 -13.92 -1.56
CA VAL A 289 7.36 -13.93 -0.46
C VAL A 289 7.41 -12.62 0.35
N TYR A 290 6.33 -12.33 1.05
CA TYR A 290 6.33 -11.36 2.14
C TYR A 290 6.77 -11.99 3.47
N SER A 291 7.49 -11.23 4.30
CA SER A 291 7.98 -11.70 5.60
C SER A 291 6.84 -12.14 6.54
N GLY A 292 5.74 -11.38 6.58
CA GLY A 292 4.58 -11.69 7.41
C GLY A 292 3.92 -13.01 7.03
N ASP A 293 3.87 -13.34 5.72
CA ASP A 293 3.28 -14.61 5.27
C ASP A 293 4.08 -15.83 5.73
N VAL A 294 5.41 -15.72 5.74
CA VAL A 294 6.27 -16.78 6.28
C VAL A 294 6.05 -16.92 7.80
N PHE A 295 5.91 -15.80 8.51
CA PHE A 295 5.58 -15.82 9.94
C PHE A 295 4.25 -16.54 10.19
N GLN A 296 3.20 -16.21 9.46
CA GLN A 296 1.87 -16.81 9.58
C GLN A 296 1.86 -18.29 9.17
N ALA A 297 2.56 -18.65 8.08
CA ALA A 297 2.68 -20.03 7.62
C ALA A 297 3.35 -20.92 8.69
N ASN A 298 4.43 -20.43 9.30
CA ASN A 298 5.14 -21.16 10.35
C ASN A 298 4.31 -21.34 11.61
N ARG A 299 3.46 -20.37 11.94
CA ARG A 299 2.48 -20.53 13.02
C ARG A 299 1.43 -21.61 12.71
N SER A 300 1.12 -21.79 11.44
CA SER A 300 0.20 -22.84 10.97
C SER A 300 0.87 -24.21 10.80
N GLY A 301 2.13 -24.37 11.25
CA GLY A 301 2.87 -25.63 11.26
C GLY A 301 3.85 -25.82 10.12
N SER A 302 4.05 -24.85 9.25
CA SER A 302 5.12 -24.87 8.25
C SER A 302 6.49 -24.69 8.89
N ARG A 303 7.55 -24.99 8.14
CA ARG A 303 8.97 -24.80 8.55
C ARG A 303 9.71 -24.06 7.45
N LEU A 304 9.16 -22.94 7.05
CA LEU A 304 9.75 -22.09 6.01
C LEU A 304 10.81 -21.17 6.62
N GLU A 305 11.88 -20.96 5.89
CA GLU A 305 12.84 -19.90 6.18
C GLU A 305 12.57 -18.70 5.29
N PHE A 306 12.76 -17.50 5.85
CA PHE A 306 12.77 -16.23 5.11
C PHE A 306 14.20 -15.69 5.08
N VAL A 307 14.63 -15.22 3.94
CA VAL A 307 15.93 -14.57 3.79
C VAL A 307 15.79 -13.24 3.05
N ILE A 308 16.46 -12.21 3.58
CA ILE A 308 16.80 -11.02 2.82
C ILE A 308 18.10 -11.35 2.11
N PRO A 309 18.11 -11.51 0.77
CA PRO A 309 19.32 -11.88 0.02
C PRO A 309 20.48 -10.90 0.22
N GLU A 310 21.69 -11.34 -0.13
CA GLU A 310 22.90 -10.52 0.00
C GLU A 310 22.83 -9.25 -0.85
N GLU A 311 22.18 -9.32 -2.01
CA GLU A 311 21.95 -8.19 -2.91
C GLU A 311 20.87 -7.23 -2.38
N GLY A 312 20.12 -7.63 -1.36
CA GLY A 312 19.04 -6.87 -0.72
C GLY A 312 17.65 -7.45 -0.91
N GLY A 313 16.72 -6.97 -0.11
CA GLY A 313 15.29 -7.18 -0.23
C GLY A 313 14.54 -5.86 -0.41
N LEU A 314 13.22 -5.93 -0.60
CA LEU A 314 12.39 -4.73 -0.69
C LEU A 314 11.68 -4.46 0.64
N LEU A 315 11.55 -3.19 0.99
CA LEU A 315 10.69 -2.69 2.04
C LEU A 315 9.50 -1.98 1.39
N TRP A 316 8.32 -2.54 1.54
CA TRP A 316 7.08 -1.86 1.16
C TRP A 316 6.38 -1.31 2.40
N THR A 317 5.58 -0.29 2.23
CA THR A 317 4.87 0.38 3.34
C THR A 317 3.49 0.82 2.87
N ASP A 318 2.47 0.35 3.58
CA ASP A 318 1.13 0.86 3.44
C ASP A 318 0.93 2.05 4.37
N ASN A 319 0.14 3.01 3.93
CA ASN A 319 0.10 4.33 4.53
C ASN A 319 -1.33 4.75 4.87
N LEU A 320 -1.52 5.30 6.05
CA LEU A 320 -2.70 6.08 6.39
C LEU A 320 -2.66 7.40 5.64
N CYS A 321 -3.73 7.70 4.93
CA CYS A 321 -3.88 8.91 4.12
C CYS A 321 -5.25 9.56 4.38
N ILE A 322 -5.26 10.88 4.42
CA ILE A 322 -6.51 11.66 4.55
C ILE A 322 -6.89 12.18 3.15
N PRO A 323 -8.07 11.82 2.61
CA PRO A 323 -8.58 12.42 1.39
C PRO A 323 -8.65 13.95 1.48
N SER A 324 -8.26 14.65 0.41
CA SER A 324 -8.37 16.13 0.38
C SER A 324 -9.82 16.63 0.53
N THR A 325 -10.80 15.76 0.23
CA THR A 325 -12.24 16.01 0.35
C THR A 325 -12.85 15.46 1.64
N ALA A 326 -12.04 15.00 2.60
CA ALA A 326 -12.51 14.42 3.86
C ALA A 326 -13.43 15.40 4.63
N ALA A 327 -14.56 14.90 5.12
CA ALA A 327 -15.51 15.68 5.90
C ALA A 327 -15.03 15.89 7.35
N HIS A 328 -14.24 14.95 7.89
CA HIS A 328 -13.78 14.91 9.28
C HIS A 328 -12.25 14.73 9.40
N PRO A 329 -11.43 15.56 8.71
CA PRO A 329 -9.98 15.32 8.63
C PRO A 329 -9.27 15.46 9.99
N VAL A 330 -9.78 16.28 10.91
CA VAL A 330 -9.22 16.42 12.26
C VAL A 330 -9.41 15.15 13.08
N ASP A 331 -10.56 14.48 12.93
CA ASP A 331 -10.83 13.22 13.60
C ASP A 331 -9.96 12.09 13.01
N ALA A 332 -9.74 12.09 11.68
CA ALA A 332 -8.82 11.19 11.01
C ALA A 332 -7.37 11.38 11.48
N LEU A 333 -6.88 12.62 11.53
CA LEU A 333 -5.53 12.92 12.02
C LEU A 333 -5.35 12.52 13.49
N THR A 334 -6.40 12.68 14.31
CA THR A 334 -6.40 12.23 15.71
C THR A 334 -6.23 10.71 15.81
N TYR A 335 -6.88 9.93 14.92
CA TYR A 335 -6.71 8.49 14.88
C TYR A 335 -5.31 8.09 14.38
N MET A 336 -4.78 8.77 13.37
CA MET A 336 -3.42 8.50 12.87
C MET A 336 -2.39 8.62 14.01
N ASP A 337 -2.48 9.64 14.85
CA ASP A 337 -1.58 9.81 15.99
C ASP A 337 -1.84 8.77 17.10
N TYR A 338 -3.12 8.45 17.37
CA TYR A 338 -3.52 7.44 18.35
C TYR A 338 -2.95 6.06 18.01
N ALA A 339 -2.96 5.68 16.74
CA ALA A 339 -2.45 4.38 16.26
C ALA A 339 -0.94 4.20 16.53
N TYR A 340 -0.20 5.29 16.69
CA TYR A 340 1.24 5.27 17.01
C TYR A 340 1.57 5.16 18.51
N ARG A 341 0.58 5.03 19.37
CA ARG A 341 0.85 4.65 20.77
C ARG A 341 1.33 3.21 20.81
N PRO A 342 2.43 2.89 21.52
CA PRO A 342 3.00 1.55 21.54
C PRO A 342 2.00 0.44 21.91
N GLU A 343 1.08 0.72 22.85
CA GLU A 343 0.04 -0.21 23.27
C GLU A 343 -1.01 -0.48 22.17
N VAL A 344 -1.33 0.52 21.39
CA VAL A 344 -2.27 0.40 20.26
C VAL A 344 -1.61 -0.33 19.10
N ALA A 345 -0.39 0.07 18.71
CA ALA A 345 0.39 -0.58 17.67
C ALA A 345 0.67 -2.07 18.00
N ALA A 346 0.93 -2.39 19.28
CA ALA A 346 1.10 -3.75 19.74
C ALA A 346 -0.16 -4.60 19.48
N LYS A 347 -1.36 -4.07 19.81
CA LYS A 347 -2.63 -4.78 19.58
C LYS A 347 -2.90 -5.02 18.09
N ILE A 348 -2.65 -4.03 17.26
CA ILE A 348 -2.79 -4.16 15.81
C ILE A 348 -1.81 -5.24 15.29
N SER A 349 -0.55 -5.20 15.73
CA SER A 349 0.48 -6.18 15.30
C SER A 349 0.18 -7.61 15.74
N GLU A 350 -0.52 -7.83 16.86
CA GLU A 350 -0.95 -9.16 17.30
C GLU A 350 -1.83 -9.86 16.26
N THR A 351 -2.62 -9.11 15.51
CA THR A 351 -3.51 -9.63 14.46
C THR A 351 -2.85 -9.57 13.08
N VAL A 352 -2.32 -8.42 12.70
CA VAL A 352 -1.82 -8.17 11.34
C VAL A 352 -0.53 -8.94 11.05
N GLN A 353 0.41 -9.00 12.01
CA GLN A 353 1.65 -9.81 11.97
C GLN A 353 2.60 -9.47 10.81
N PHE A 354 2.53 -8.25 10.30
CA PHE A 354 3.49 -7.66 9.39
C PHE A 354 4.47 -6.74 10.14
N VAL A 355 5.38 -6.10 9.43
CA VAL A 355 6.37 -5.21 10.05
C VAL A 355 5.66 -4.00 10.68
N CYS A 356 5.83 -3.87 11.99
CA CYS A 356 5.23 -2.79 12.76
C CYS A 356 6.03 -1.49 12.62
N PRO A 357 5.41 -0.37 12.19
CA PRO A 357 6.12 0.91 12.07
C PRO A 357 6.43 1.58 13.42
N VAL A 358 6.03 0.96 14.53
CA VAL A 358 6.24 1.43 15.90
C VAL A 358 7.13 0.42 16.64
N PRO A 359 8.48 0.57 16.64
CA PRO A 359 9.39 -0.37 17.31
C PRO A 359 9.10 -0.56 18.81
N ASP A 360 8.64 0.48 19.49
CA ASP A 360 8.29 0.45 20.91
C ASP A 360 7.05 -0.44 21.22
N ALA A 361 6.35 -0.96 20.22
CA ALA A 361 5.32 -1.98 20.35
C ALA A 361 5.93 -3.34 20.75
N GLN A 362 7.16 -3.65 20.34
CA GLN A 362 7.85 -4.91 20.62
C GLN A 362 7.95 -5.21 22.13
N PRO A 363 8.48 -4.33 23.00
CA PRO A 363 8.52 -4.57 24.44
C PRO A 363 7.13 -4.64 25.08
N VAL A 364 6.11 -3.99 24.52
CA VAL A 364 4.73 -4.12 24.99
C VAL A 364 4.23 -5.54 24.75
N ILE A 365 4.40 -6.08 23.52
CA ILE A 365 4.03 -7.45 23.17
C ILE A 365 4.78 -8.46 24.05
N ALA A 366 6.07 -8.24 24.32
CA ALA A 366 6.87 -9.10 25.19
C ALA A 366 6.32 -9.13 26.63
N ARG A 367 6.00 -7.98 27.20
CA ARG A 367 5.36 -7.87 28.51
C ARG A 367 3.98 -8.56 28.55
N ASP A 368 3.17 -8.35 27.52
CA ASP A 368 1.84 -8.96 27.42
C ASP A 368 1.94 -10.48 27.25
N ALA A 369 3.03 -11.00 26.64
CA ALA A 369 3.34 -12.42 26.59
C ALA A 369 3.58 -13.02 27.98
N ASP A 370 4.26 -12.31 28.88
CA ASP A 370 4.53 -12.78 30.24
C ASP A 370 3.25 -12.87 31.07
N ALA A 371 2.28 -12.01 30.82
CA ALA A 371 0.97 -12.00 31.46
C ALA A 371 -0.06 -12.98 30.85
N ALA A 372 0.23 -13.53 29.67
CA ALA A 372 -0.67 -14.43 28.93
C ALA A 372 -0.42 -15.89 29.23
N ASP A 373 -1.37 -16.77 28.85
CA ASP A 373 -1.29 -18.22 29.01
C ASP A 373 -1.38 -18.97 27.67
N GLY A 374 -0.91 -20.23 27.68
CA GLY A 374 -1.12 -21.21 26.63
C GLY A 374 -0.71 -20.73 25.24
N LYS A 375 -1.60 -20.88 24.27
CA LYS A 375 -1.38 -20.52 22.86
C LYS A 375 -1.13 -19.02 22.67
N ARG A 376 -1.79 -18.15 23.46
CA ARG A 376 -1.62 -16.71 23.39
C ARG A 376 -0.20 -16.31 23.81
N ARG A 377 0.33 -16.85 24.93
CA ARG A 377 1.73 -16.61 25.33
C ARG A 377 2.71 -17.02 24.24
N SER A 378 2.49 -18.20 23.63
CA SER A 378 3.35 -18.69 22.55
C SER A 378 3.34 -17.76 21.33
N LEU A 379 2.16 -17.26 20.93
CA LEU A 379 2.02 -16.29 19.87
C LEU A 379 2.79 -15.01 20.18
N LEU A 380 2.50 -14.38 21.31
CA LEU A 380 3.07 -13.07 21.65
C LEU A 380 4.60 -13.15 21.81
N ARG A 381 5.12 -14.25 22.36
CA ARG A 381 6.58 -14.48 22.43
C ARG A 381 7.19 -14.62 21.05
N SER A 382 6.59 -15.44 20.17
CA SER A 382 7.11 -15.59 18.81
C SER A 382 7.05 -14.26 18.02
N LEU A 383 5.98 -13.48 18.21
CA LEU A 383 5.80 -12.19 17.56
C LEU A 383 6.85 -11.18 18.06
N SER A 384 7.02 -11.03 19.38
CA SER A 384 7.96 -10.06 19.98
C SER A 384 9.43 -10.37 19.70
N THR A 385 9.77 -11.60 19.31
CA THR A 385 11.15 -11.99 19.00
C THR A 385 11.42 -12.17 17.52
N SER A 386 10.39 -12.02 16.66
CA SER A 386 10.53 -12.28 15.24
C SER A 386 11.12 -11.09 14.49
N PRO A 387 12.24 -11.25 13.77
CA PRO A 387 12.75 -10.24 12.86
C PRO A 387 11.85 -10.03 11.65
N LEU A 388 10.89 -10.93 11.39
CA LEU A 388 9.92 -10.80 10.29
C LEU A 388 8.85 -9.73 10.58
N VAL A 389 8.69 -9.34 11.85
CA VAL A 389 7.74 -8.31 12.32
C VAL A 389 8.47 -7.10 12.93
N PHE A 390 9.60 -7.34 13.57
CA PHE A 390 10.49 -6.33 14.14
C PHE A 390 11.90 -6.54 13.59
N PRO A 391 12.16 -6.06 12.34
CA PRO A 391 13.46 -6.23 11.70
C PRO A 391 14.58 -5.57 12.52
N THR A 392 15.74 -6.20 12.52
CA THR A 392 16.93 -5.64 13.14
C THR A 392 17.50 -4.52 12.29
N LYS A 393 18.37 -3.67 12.86
CA LYS A 393 19.10 -2.66 12.08
C LYS A 393 19.94 -3.26 10.95
N ALA A 394 20.42 -4.50 11.13
CA ALA A 394 21.16 -5.22 10.09
C ALA A 394 20.24 -5.67 8.94
N ASP A 395 18.99 -6.03 9.25
CA ASP A 395 17.98 -6.33 8.24
C ASP A 395 17.57 -5.07 7.49
N GLU A 396 17.27 -3.97 8.22
CA GLU A 396 16.91 -2.68 7.63
C GLU A 396 17.99 -2.17 6.67
N ALA A 397 19.27 -2.35 6.98
CA ALA A 397 20.38 -1.91 6.13
C ALA A 397 20.44 -2.62 4.77
N LYS A 398 19.86 -3.82 4.65
CA LYS A 398 19.77 -4.60 3.41
C LYS A 398 18.52 -4.28 2.58
N LEU A 399 17.57 -3.55 3.15
CA LEU A 399 16.32 -3.28 2.47
C LEU A 399 16.43 -2.05 1.57
N ARG A 400 15.71 -2.08 0.47
CA ARG A 400 15.58 -0.97 -0.49
C ARG A 400 14.11 -0.69 -0.72
N HIS A 401 13.81 0.55 -1.05
CA HIS A 401 12.46 0.93 -1.43
C HIS A 401 12.18 0.57 -2.88
N LEU A 402 10.90 0.44 -3.21
CA LEU A 402 10.44 0.29 -4.58
C LEU A 402 10.76 1.54 -5.39
N ARG A 403 11.12 1.36 -6.67
CA ARG A 403 11.22 2.48 -7.59
C ARG A 403 9.87 3.14 -7.78
N VAL A 404 9.83 4.44 -7.64
CA VAL A 404 8.69 5.26 -8.06
C VAL A 404 8.80 5.52 -9.55
N LEU A 405 7.75 5.17 -10.29
CA LEU A 405 7.67 5.33 -11.74
C LEU A 405 6.72 6.48 -12.07
N ASP A 406 7.13 7.36 -12.99
CA ASP A 406 6.17 8.27 -13.61
C ASP A 406 5.30 7.51 -14.64
N GLU A 407 4.29 8.17 -15.22
CA GLU A 407 3.35 7.54 -16.16
C GLU A 407 4.05 6.99 -17.43
N THR A 408 5.11 7.63 -17.89
CA THR A 408 5.88 7.21 -19.07
C THR A 408 6.76 6.01 -18.71
N GLU A 409 7.45 6.09 -17.60
CA GLU A 409 8.26 5.00 -17.04
C GLU A 409 7.40 3.76 -16.73
N GLU A 410 6.21 3.93 -16.16
CA GLU A 410 5.29 2.83 -15.87
C GLU A 410 4.90 2.06 -17.14
N LYS A 411 4.58 2.76 -18.23
CA LYS A 411 4.27 2.12 -19.52
C LYS A 411 5.47 1.33 -20.07
N GLN A 412 6.68 1.88 -19.96
CA GLN A 412 7.91 1.21 -20.40
C GLN A 412 8.27 0.02 -19.51
N TRP A 413 8.08 0.15 -18.20
CA TRP A 413 8.27 -0.89 -17.23
C TRP A 413 7.33 -2.07 -17.47
N ASN A 414 6.04 -1.81 -17.61
CA ASN A 414 5.04 -2.84 -17.85
C ASN A 414 5.28 -3.54 -19.20
N ALA A 415 5.61 -2.81 -20.26
CA ALA A 415 5.97 -3.39 -21.55
C ALA A 415 7.19 -4.33 -21.48
N LEU A 416 8.07 -4.15 -20.51
CA LEU A 416 9.29 -4.94 -20.33
C LEU A 416 9.07 -6.18 -19.43
N PHE A 417 8.29 -6.04 -18.36
CA PHE A 417 8.14 -7.05 -17.31
C PHE A 417 6.86 -7.89 -17.43
N GLU A 418 5.72 -7.33 -17.85
CA GLU A 418 4.47 -8.08 -17.97
C GLU A 418 4.57 -9.30 -18.93
N PRO A 419 5.21 -9.22 -20.11
CA PRO A 419 5.31 -10.37 -21.00
C PRO A 419 6.05 -11.57 -20.41
N ILE A 420 6.81 -11.36 -19.30
CA ILE A 420 7.59 -12.42 -18.67
C ILE A 420 6.67 -13.43 -17.96
N TYR A 421 5.60 -12.95 -17.33
CA TYR A 421 4.67 -13.80 -16.57
C TYR A 421 3.34 -14.04 -17.28
N GLN A 422 3.09 -13.39 -18.41
CA GLN A 422 1.91 -13.61 -19.24
C GLN A 422 2.10 -14.66 -20.34
N SER A 423 3.35 -15.12 -20.53
CA SER A 423 3.75 -16.06 -21.60
C SER A 423 3.62 -17.53 -21.20
#